data_c59d9750209a93a724c46e77ffd26ebe
#
_entry.id   c59d9750209a93a724c46e77ffd26ebe
#
_cell.length_a   1.000
_cell.length_b   1.000
_cell.length_c   1.000
_cell.angle_alpha   90.00
_cell.angle_beta   90.00
_cell.angle_gamma   90.00
#
_symmetry.space_group_name_H-M   'P 1'
#
loop_
_entity.id
_entity.type
_entity.pdbx_description
1 polymer ?
#
loop_
_entity_poly.entity_id
_entity_poly.type
_entity_poly.pdbx_seq_one_letter_code
_entity_poly.pdbx_strand_id
1 'polypeptide(L)'
;VAKLSEVIAQTQKKTIVLDLDLRKASVHKEFNLPNNVGMSNYLTGQNSLTEVIKKTSNDFVDVITTGPLPPNPSELILNENMKNILDELKKSYDYILIDTPPVGLVTDALILMNYFFIFVKK
;
A
#
# COMPACT_ATOMS: atom_id res chain seq x y z
N VAL A 1 10.21 1.48 -5.96
CA VAL A 1 9.01 0.65 -6.22
C VAL A 1 8.28 1.07 -7.48
N ALA A 2 8.37 2.34 -7.87
CA ALA A 2 7.71 2.82 -9.08
C ALA A 2 8.16 2.07 -10.33
N LYS A 3 9.47 1.88 -10.51
CA LYS A 3 10.00 1.15 -11.67
C LYS A 3 9.54 -0.30 -11.69
N LEU A 4 9.50 -0.96 -10.54
CA LEU A 4 9.05 -2.35 -10.46
C LEU A 4 7.57 -2.46 -10.86
N SER A 5 6.74 -1.53 -10.41
CA SER A 5 5.32 -1.53 -10.78
C SER A 5 5.13 -1.34 -12.29
N GLU A 6 5.93 -0.49 -12.92
CA GLU A 6 5.89 -0.27 -14.36
C GLU A 6 6.28 -1.52 -15.15
N VAL A 7 7.31 -2.23 -14.69
CA VAL A 7 7.75 -3.47 -15.34
C VAL A 7 6.65 -4.53 -15.28
N ILE A 8 6.03 -4.70 -14.12
CA ILE A 8 4.93 -5.66 -13.97
C ILE A 8 3.73 -5.24 -14.81
N ALA A 9 3.43 -3.94 -14.85
CA ALA A 9 2.30 -3.42 -15.63
C ALA A 9 2.47 -3.60 -17.14
N GLN A 10 3.70 -3.76 -17.64
CA GLN A 10 3.94 -4.06 -19.06
C GLN A 10 3.28 -5.36 -19.50
N THR A 11 2.98 -6.25 -18.58
CA THR A 11 2.25 -7.49 -18.88
C THR A 11 0.74 -7.28 -18.92
N GLN A 12 0.27 -6.05 -18.81
CA GLN A 12 -1.15 -5.67 -18.76
C GLN A 12 -1.87 -6.26 -17.54
N LYS A 13 -1.15 -6.44 -16.44
CA LYS A 13 -1.70 -6.89 -15.16
C LYS A 13 -1.97 -5.71 -14.25
N LYS A 14 -3.16 -5.68 -13.66
CA LYS A 14 -3.52 -4.61 -12.73
C LYS A 14 -2.68 -4.71 -11.46
N THR A 15 -2.00 -3.63 -11.13
CA THR A 15 -1.06 -3.56 -10.01
C THR A 15 -1.44 -2.43 -9.09
N ILE A 16 -1.35 -2.65 -7.79
CA ILE A 16 -1.47 -1.59 -6.80
C ILE A 16 -0.24 -1.56 -5.91
N VAL A 17 0.24 -0.37 -5.61
CA VAL A 17 1.37 -0.12 -4.71
C VAL A 17 0.84 0.44 -3.41
N LEU A 18 1.19 -0.18 -2.29
CA LEU A 18 0.84 0.30 -0.96
C LEU A 18 2.08 0.81 -0.23
N ASP A 19 2.04 2.04 0.25
CA ASP A 19 3.09 2.54 1.14
C ASP A 19 2.70 2.22 2.58
N LEU A 20 3.34 1.22 3.16
CA LEU A 20 3.11 0.81 4.55
C LEU A 20 4.24 1.24 5.49
N ASP A 21 5.15 2.10 5.04
CA ASP A 21 6.12 2.71 5.94
C ASP A 21 5.48 3.96 6.57
N LEU A 22 4.69 3.73 7.61
CA LEU A 22 3.94 4.79 8.28
C LEU A 22 4.79 5.68 9.19
N ARG A 23 6.11 5.48 9.15
CA ARG A 23 7.06 6.35 9.85
C ARG A 23 7.78 7.30 8.89
N LYS A 24 7.85 6.94 7.61
CA LYS A 24 8.53 7.75 6.61
C LYS A 24 7.86 7.58 5.24
N ALA A 25 7.03 8.53 4.87
CA ALA A 25 6.35 8.50 3.58
C ALA A 25 7.35 8.70 2.43
N SER A 26 7.26 7.89 1.38
CA SER A 26 8.17 7.98 0.24
C SER A 26 7.52 7.67 -1.11
N VAL A 27 6.55 6.76 -1.16
CA VAL A 27 5.96 6.33 -2.43
C VAL A 27 5.28 7.48 -3.16
N HIS A 28 4.61 8.37 -2.44
CA HIS A 28 3.96 9.52 -3.07
C HIS A 28 4.95 10.40 -3.86
N LYS A 29 6.19 10.47 -3.40
CA LYS A 29 7.23 11.23 -4.09
C LYS A 29 7.67 10.55 -5.39
N GLU A 30 7.77 9.22 -5.38
CA GLU A 30 8.14 8.46 -6.58
C GLU A 30 7.11 8.62 -7.69
N PHE A 31 5.84 8.72 -7.35
CA PHE A 31 4.74 8.86 -8.31
C PHE A 31 4.27 10.30 -8.50
N ASN A 32 4.91 11.24 -7.82
CA ASN A 32 4.53 12.66 -7.86
C ASN A 32 3.04 12.87 -7.53
N LEU A 33 2.60 12.25 -6.44
CA LEU A 33 1.21 12.30 -5.98
C LEU A 33 1.11 13.07 -4.67
N PRO A 34 -0.07 13.68 -4.39
CA PRO A 34 -0.32 14.27 -3.07
C PRO A 34 -0.41 13.18 -2.00
N ASN A 35 -0.14 13.54 -0.75
CA ASN A 35 -0.19 12.59 0.37
C ASN A 35 -1.07 13.08 1.53
N ASN A 36 -2.11 13.83 1.22
CA ASN A 36 -3.05 14.32 2.23
C ASN A 36 -4.04 13.25 2.70
N VAL A 37 -4.24 12.20 1.92
CA VAL A 37 -5.11 11.07 2.25
C VAL A 37 -4.43 9.79 1.80
N GLY A 38 -4.45 8.76 2.64
CA GLY A 38 -3.83 7.48 2.30
C GLY A 38 -4.11 6.38 3.32
N MET A 39 -3.16 5.47 3.48
CA MET A 39 -3.31 4.29 4.35
C MET A 39 -3.73 4.62 5.77
N SER A 40 -3.13 5.64 6.39
CA SER A 40 -3.47 5.99 7.78
C SER A 40 -4.93 6.38 7.93
N ASN A 41 -5.49 7.06 6.94
CA ASN A 41 -6.90 7.47 6.95
C ASN A 41 -7.84 6.27 6.79
N TYR A 42 -7.46 5.30 5.96
CA TYR A 42 -8.25 4.09 5.81
C TYR A 42 -8.21 3.24 7.08
N LEU A 43 -7.01 3.05 7.63
CA LEU A 43 -6.82 2.19 8.82
C LEU A 43 -7.53 2.74 10.06
N THR A 44 -7.69 4.05 10.16
CA THR A 44 -8.42 4.70 11.26
C THR A 44 -9.92 4.86 10.99
N GLY A 45 -10.39 4.41 9.82
CA GLY A 45 -11.81 4.50 9.47
C GLY A 45 -12.28 5.87 8.99
N GLN A 46 -11.37 6.80 8.72
CA GLN A 46 -11.73 8.15 8.28
C GLN A 46 -12.15 8.20 6.82
N ASN A 47 -11.61 7.32 5.98
CA ASN A 47 -11.87 7.29 4.55
C ASN A 47 -12.11 5.87 4.07
N SER A 48 -12.91 5.74 3.02
CA SER A 48 -13.16 4.45 2.37
C SER A 48 -11.99 4.06 1.47
N LEU A 49 -11.97 2.81 1.01
CA LEU A 49 -10.95 2.31 0.11
C LEU A 49 -10.90 3.11 -1.19
N THR A 50 -12.06 3.41 -1.79
CA THR A 50 -12.11 4.16 -3.05
C THR A 50 -11.59 5.58 -2.90
N GLU A 51 -11.69 6.17 -1.72
CA GLU A 51 -11.19 7.52 -1.46
C GLU A 51 -9.68 7.59 -1.32
N VAL A 52 -9.02 6.49 -0.99
CA VAL A 52 -7.57 6.48 -0.77
C VAL A 52 -6.79 5.94 -1.96
N ILE A 53 -7.43 5.22 -2.88
CA ILE A 53 -6.77 4.74 -4.10
C ILE A 53 -6.55 5.89 -5.06
N LYS A 54 -5.31 6.04 -5.54
CA LYS A 54 -4.92 7.08 -6.48
C LYS A 54 -4.50 6.49 -7.81
N LYS A 55 -4.94 7.11 -8.89
CA LYS A 55 -4.52 6.75 -10.24
C LYS A 55 -3.14 7.34 -10.53
N THR A 56 -2.38 6.66 -11.37
CA THR A 56 -1.08 7.14 -11.86
C THR A 56 -1.16 7.42 -13.36
N SER A 57 -0.06 7.87 -13.94
CA SER A 57 0.03 8.04 -15.40
C SER A 57 -0.01 6.70 -16.15
N ASN A 58 0.20 5.58 -15.47
CA ASN A 58 0.09 4.25 -16.05
C ASN A 58 -1.28 3.67 -15.71
N ASP A 59 -2.07 3.31 -16.73
CA ASP A 59 -3.44 2.82 -16.55
C ASP A 59 -3.52 1.51 -15.77
N PHE A 60 -2.43 0.76 -15.67
CA PHE A 60 -2.39 -0.51 -14.94
C PHE A 60 -1.84 -0.38 -13.52
N VAL A 61 -1.45 0.83 -13.10
CA VAL A 61 -0.85 1.05 -11.78
C VAL A 61 -1.67 2.04 -10.97
N ASP A 62 -2.16 1.58 -9.83
CA ASP A 62 -2.79 2.43 -8.82
C ASP A 62 -1.89 2.47 -7.58
N VAL A 63 -2.08 3.47 -6.73
CA VAL A 63 -1.25 3.70 -5.55
C VAL A 63 -2.11 4.09 -4.36
N ILE A 64 -1.78 3.55 -3.19
CA ILE A 64 -2.25 4.09 -1.92
C ILE A 64 -1.02 4.60 -1.17
N THR A 65 -0.96 5.90 -0.96
CA THR A 65 0.13 6.56 -0.22
C THR A 65 -0.08 6.39 1.28
N THR A 66 0.87 6.82 2.11
CA THR A 66 0.73 6.66 3.57
C THR A 66 -0.42 7.47 4.15
N GLY A 67 -0.72 8.63 3.56
CA GLY A 67 -1.52 9.65 4.23
C GLY A 67 -0.70 10.34 5.32
N PRO A 68 -1.35 11.14 6.18
CA PRO A 68 -0.66 11.75 7.32
C PRO A 68 -0.02 10.69 8.21
N LEU A 69 1.23 10.93 8.64
CA LEU A 69 1.94 9.95 9.46
C LEU A 69 1.35 9.91 10.87
N PRO A 70 0.90 8.74 11.36
CA PRO A 70 0.26 8.63 12.66
C PRO A 70 1.31 8.58 13.79
N PRO A 71 0.92 8.92 15.03
CA PRO A 71 1.81 8.76 16.18
C PRO A 71 1.99 7.30 16.62
N ASN A 72 1.11 6.40 16.16
CA ASN A 72 1.07 4.99 16.57
C ASN A 72 1.11 4.04 15.37
N PRO A 73 2.18 4.08 14.54
CA PRO A 73 2.21 3.32 13.29
C PRO A 73 2.08 1.81 13.48
N SER A 74 2.70 1.24 14.50
CA SER A 74 2.64 -0.20 14.75
C SER A 74 1.23 -0.69 15.07
N GLU A 75 0.50 0.08 15.86
CA GLU A 75 -0.88 -0.26 16.21
C GLU A 75 -1.80 -0.27 14.98
N LEU A 76 -1.60 0.71 14.07
CA LEU A 76 -2.40 0.78 12.87
C LEU A 76 -2.14 -0.42 11.93
N ILE A 77 -0.88 -0.84 11.81
CA ILE A 77 -0.53 -1.96 10.95
C ILE A 77 -1.15 -3.27 11.47
N LEU A 78 -1.28 -3.41 12.78
CA LEU A 78 -1.89 -4.58 13.40
C LEU A 78 -3.42 -4.50 13.51
N ASN A 79 -4.00 -3.41 13.07
CA ASN A 79 -5.43 -3.17 13.07
C ASN A 79 -6.13 -4.14 12.10
N GLU A 80 -7.35 -4.59 12.42
CA GLU A 80 -8.11 -5.52 11.57
C GLU A 80 -8.42 -4.94 10.18
N ASN A 81 -8.46 -3.62 10.02
CA ASN A 81 -8.65 -2.98 8.73
C ASN A 81 -7.51 -3.27 7.75
N MET A 82 -6.32 -3.62 8.26
CA MET A 82 -5.23 -4.08 7.40
C MET A 82 -5.60 -5.35 6.64
N LYS A 83 -6.22 -6.31 7.33
CA LYS A 83 -6.70 -7.52 6.66
C LYS A 83 -7.82 -7.20 5.69
N ASN A 84 -8.73 -6.33 6.08
CA ASN A 84 -9.88 -5.96 5.24
C ASN A 84 -9.43 -5.35 3.92
N ILE A 85 -8.45 -4.42 3.95
CA ILE A 85 -7.97 -3.79 2.73
C ILE A 85 -7.28 -4.81 1.81
N LEU A 86 -6.48 -5.71 2.37
CA LEU A 86 -5.80 -6.73 1.56
C LEU A 86 -6.81 -7.67 0.91
N ASP A 87 -7.83 -8.11 1.65
CA ASP A 87 -8.88 -8.96 1.10
C ASP A 87 -9.64 -8.27 -0.05
N GLU A 88 -9.96 -6.99 0.11
CA GLU A 88 -10.64 -6.23 -0.94
C GLU A 88 -9.76 -6.01 -2.18
N LEU A 89 -8.49 -5.67 -1.99
CA LEU A 89 -7.58 -5.42 -3.10
C LEU A 89 -7.30 -6.67 -3.91
N LYS A 90 -7.27 -7.84 -3.29
CA LYS A 90 -7.08 -9.12 -4.00
C LYS A 90 -8.17 -9.40 -5.03
N LYS A 91 -9.35 -8.84 -4.85
CA LYS A 91 -10.47 -9.02 -5.79
C LYS A 91 -10.30 -8.23 -7.08
N SER A 92 -9.55 -7.14 -7.04
CA SER A 92 -9.46 -6.17 -8.13
C SER A 92 -8.09 -6.08 -8.78
N TYR A 93 -7.03 -6.54 -8.11
CA TYR A 93 -5.66 -6.40 -8.59
C TYR A 93 -4.97 -7.75 -8.71
N ASP A 94 -4.17 -7.89 -9.77
CA ASP A 94 -3.37 -9.09 -10.01
C ASP A 94 -2.12 -9.11 -9.13
N TYR A 95 -1.54 -7.92 -8.86
CA TYR A 95 -0.36 -7.77 -8.03
C TYR A 95 -0.55 -6.67 -7.00
N ILE A 96 -0.11 -6.95 -5.79
CA ILE A 96 -0.06 -5.96 -4.70
C ILE A 96 1.41 -5.83 -4.29
N LEU A 97 1.99 -4.66 -4.55
CA LEU A 97 3.36 -4.34 -4.15
C LEU A 97 3.32 -3.57 -2.85
N ILE A 98 4.02 -4.06 -1.85
CA ILE A 98 4.04 -3.43 -0.53
C ILE A 98 5.42 -2.84 -0.27
N ASP A 99 5.46 -1.52 -0.13
CA ASP A 99 6.66 -0.79 0.24
C ASP A 99 6.71 -0.70 1.76
N THR A 100 7.64 -1.41 2.37
CA THR A 100 7.72 -1.59 3.82
C THR A 100 9.17 -1.46 4.30
N PRO A 101 9.41 -1.13 5.58
CA PRO A 101 10.76 -1.16 6.15
C PRO A 101 11.41 -2.53 6.00
N PRO A 102 12.76 -2.59 5.90
CA PRO A 102 13.48 -3.84 5.63
C PRO A 102 13.29 -4.93 6.69
N VAL A 103 12.98 -4.56 7.92
CA VAL A 103 12.63 -5.52 8.98
C VAL A 103 11.35 -5.08 9.63
N GLY A 104 10.54 -6.03 10.07
CA GLY A 104 9.53 -5.69 10.97
C GLY A 104 8.19 -6.28 10.80
N LEU A 105 7.34 -5.56 11.47
CA LEU A 105 6.00 -5.92 11.86
C LEU A 105 5.08 -6.23 10.68
N VAL A 106 5.22 -5.49 9.58
CA VAL A 106 4.34 -5.68 8.41
C VAL A 106 4.58 -7.06 7.79
N THR A 107 5.85 -7.40 7.53
CA THR A 107 6.19 -8.69 6.95
C THR A 107 5.74 -9.84 7.84
N ASP A 108 5.99 -9.74 9.16
CA ASP A 108 5.59 -10.76 10.11
C ASP A 108 4.07 -10.92 10.17
N ALA A 109 3.34 -9.81 10.18
CA ALA A 109 1.89 -9.83 10.22
C ALA A 109 1.30 -10.50 8.96
N LEU A 110 1.86 -10.22 7.80
CA LEU A 110 1.39 -10.82 6.54
C LEU A 110 1.68 -12.32 6.48
N ILE A 111 2.81 -12.76 7.00
CA ILE A 111 3.13 -14.19 7.10
C ILE A 111 2.10 -14.89 8.01
N LEU A 112 1.78 -14.29 9.14
CA LEU A 112 0.80 -14.86 10.07
C LEU A 112 -0.60 -14.94 9.47
N MET A 113 -0.94 -14.04 8.56
CA MET A 113 -2.23 -14.03 7.88
C MET A 113 -2.27 -14.94 6.65
N ASN A 114 -1.18 -15.61 6.32
CA ASN A 114 -1.06 -16.48 5.13
C ASN A 114 -1.29 -15.75 3.81
N TYR A 115 -0.86 -14.49 3.70
CA TYR A 115 -0.90 -13.75 2.46
C TYR A 115 0.40 -13.90 1.69
N PHE A 116 0.28 -14.03 0.36
CA PHE A 116 1.41 -14.13 -0.55
C PHE A 116 1.42 -12.89 -1.45
N PHE A 117 2.29 -11.95 -1.14
CA PHE A 117 2.43 -10.71 -1.87
C PHE A 117 3.89 -10.48 -2.25
N ILE A 118 4.09 -9.61 -3.25
CA ILE A 118 5.43 -9.13 -3.58
C ILE A 118 5.75 -7.97 -2.63
N PHE A 119 6.82 -8.13 -1.85
CA PHE A 119 7.29 -7.10 -0.93
C PHE A 119 8.43 -6.31 -1.57
N VAL A 120 8.44 -5.00 -1.34
CA VAL A 120 9.55 -4.14 -1.70
C VAL A 120 10.12 -3.57 -0.41
N LYS A 121 11.34 -3.96 -0.09
CA LYS A 121 12.04 -3.48 1.11
C LYS A 121 12.82 -2.22 0.78
N LYS A 122 12.79 -1.28 1.68
CA LYS A 122 13.54 -0.02 1.56
C LYS A 122 14.98 -0.18 1.98
#